data_0bbbcc7d9c841ba295fedf503a025475
#
_entry.id   0bbbcc7d9c841ba295fedf503a025475
#
_cell.length_a   1.000
_cell.length_b   1.000
_cell.length_c   1.000
_cell.angle_alpha   90.00
_cell.angle_beta   90.00
_cell.angle_gamma   90.00
#
_symmetry.space_group_name_H-M   'P 1'
#
loop_
_entity.id
_entity.type
_entity.pdbx_description
1 polymer ?
#
loop_
_entity_poly.entity_id
_entity_poly.type
_entity_poly.pdbx_seq_one_letter_code
_entity_poly.pdbx_strand_id
1 'polypeptide(L)'
;MALLCEMGAPERIPDRAIANALSLLTQSTWPKFVIGEKGKPLSDEDRVKMDCCHCELAVFYMVLSACGCDMDAETPWIRRWFLTHQLPDGGLNCSPEAYGGSRKSSVVSTLPPLEALLRFTRREFTVQEKAFLDNGARYLIEHRLCRVKGRDDVIDPEWPKPIFPRFFEYDVLRGMSYLVAWAERRQQPVPREVLQEGLRLLEGWIHDGQVRIGTQVFGERGRWESDTFPLLDLVGSVGTISPHLYREYAKVRDAVEAS
;
A
#
# COMPACT_ATOMS: atom_id res chain seq x y z
N MET A 1 5.16 -11.92 -8.64
CA MET A 1 5.11 -10.61 -9.33
C MET A 1 5.36 -9.47 -8.33
N ALA A 2 4.57 -9.33 -7.26
CA ALA A 2 4.72 -8.22 -6.31
C ALA A 2 6.15 -8.10 -5.74
N LEU A 3 6.76 -9.20 -5.31
CA LEU A 3 8.14 -9.19 -4.81
C LEU A 3 9.14 -8.62 -5.83
N LEU A 4 9.06 -9.01 -7.11
CA LEU A 4 9.93 -8.47 -8.15
C LEU A 4 9.74 -6.97 -8.34
N CYS A 5 8.50 -6.49 -8.28
CA CYS A 5 8.22 -5.05 -8.34
C CYS A 5 8.81 -4.30 -7.13
N GLU A 6 8.68 -4.83 -5.91
CA GLU A 6 9.26 -4.25 -4.71
C GLU A 6 10.80 -4.25 -4.74
N MET A 7 11.39 -5.28 -5.36
CA MET A 7 12.84 -5.34 -5.62
C MET A 7 13.30 -4.38 -6.73
N GLY A 8 12.37 -3.73 -7.45
CA GLY A 8 12.69 -2.83 -8.55
C GLY A 8 13.06 -3.54 -9.85
N ALA A 9 12.57 -4.76 -10.06
CA ALA A 9 12.85 -5.59 -11.22
C ALA A 9 11.56 -6.07 -11.95
N PRO A 10 10.58 -5.18 -12.24
CA PRO A 10 9.33 -5.56 -12.92
C PRO A 10 9.57 -6.15 -14.31
N GLU A 11 10.66 -5.77 -14.97
CA GLU A 11 11.06 -6.28 -16.28
C GLU A 11 11.44 -7.78 -16.28
N ARG A 12 11.63 -8.38 -15.09
CA ARG A 12 11.86 -9.81 -14.92
C ARG A 12 10.58 -10.62 -14.86
N ILE A 13 9.42 -9.96 -14.84
CA ILE A 13 8.13 -10.65 -14.80
C ILE A 13 7.78 -11.10 -16.22
N PRO A 14 7.54 -12.42 -16.44
CA PRO A 14 7.20 -12.91 -17.78
C PRO A 14 5.87 -12.34 -18.28
N ASP A 15 5.77 -12.01 -19.57
CA ASP A 15 4.57 -11.47 -20.23
C ASP A 15 3.34 -12.34 -19.98
N ARG A 16 3.51 -13.67 -19.98
CA ARG A 16 2.44 -14.61 -19.67
C ARG A 16 1.86 -14.41 -18.25
N ALA A 17 2.70 -14.09 -17.27
CA ALA A 17 2.21 -13.84 -15.90
C ALA A 17 1.44 -12.51 -15.82
N ILE A 18 1.90 -11.49 -16.57
CA ILE A 18 1.22 -10.20 -16.70
C ILE A 18 -0.15 -10.40 -17.35
N ALA A 19 -0.20 -11.11 -18.49
CA ALA A 19 -1.45 -11.38 -19.20
C ALA A 19 -2.45 -12.16 -18.33
N ASN A 20 -1.98 -13.18 -17.60
CA ASN A 20 -2.84 -13.95 -16.69
C ASN A 20 -3.40 -13.08 -15.55
N ALA A 21 -2.57 -12.23 -14.92
CA ALA A 21 -3.00 -11.35 -13.85
C ALA A 21 -4.02 -10.30 -14.35
N LEU A 22 -3.78 -9.71 -15.53
CA LEU A 22 -4.71 -8.77 -16.17
C LEU A 22 -6.03 -9.45 -16.51
N SER A 23 -5.98 -10.67 -17.04
CA SER A 23 -7.15 -11.48 -17.37
C SER A 23 -8.05 -11.74 -16.15
N LEU A 24 -7.48 -11.93 -14.97
CA LEU A 24 -8.26 -12.08 -13.72
C LEU A 24 -9.08 -10.82 -13.38
N LEU A 25 -8.62 -9.65 -13.81
CA LEU A 25 -9.29 -8.38 -13.54
C LEU A 25 -10.29 -7.98 -14.64
N THR A 26 -10.03 -8.35 -15.89
CA THR A 26 -10.80 -7.89 -17.07
C THR A 26 -11.81 -8.90 -17.56
N GLN A 27 -11.47 -10.18 -17.51
CA GLN A 27 -12.38 -11.25 -17.92
C GLN A 27 -13.27 -11.64 -16.73
N SER A 28 -14.53 -11.63 -16.93
CA SER A 28 -15.69 -11.79 -16.07
C SER A 28 -15.77 -13.02 -15.15
N THR A 29 -14.70 -13.76 -15.00
CA THR A 29 -14.56 -14.76 -13.95
C THR A 29 -13.95 -14.09 -12.74
N TRP A 30 -14.59 -14.21 -11.62
CA TRP A 30 -14.27 -13.63 -10.32
C TRP A 30 -12.77 -13.52 -10.03
N PRO A 31 -12.22 -12.32 -9.87
CA PRO A 31 -11.00 -12.17 -9.10
C PRO A 31 -11.27 -12.66 -7.67
N LYS A 32 -10.34 -13.41 -7.07
CA LYS A 32 -10.53 -14.03 -5.74
C LYS A 32 -10.88 -13.03 -4.63
N PHE A 33 -10.49 -11.78 -4.79
CA PHE A 33 -10.66 -10.71 -3.82
C PHE A 33 -11.97 -9.91 -3.98
N VAL A 34 -12.75 -10.17 -5.05
CA VAL A 34 -14.06 -9.54 -5.25
C VAL A 34 -15.12 -10.45 -4.65
N ILE A 35 -15.93 -9.94 -3.73
CA ILE A 35 -17.02 -10.66 -3.09
C ILE A 35 -18.32 -10.45 -3.89
N GLY A 36 -19.03 -11.52 -4.22
CA GLY A 36 -20.32 -11.48 -4.92
C GLY A 36 -20.68 -12.81 -5.60
N GLU A 37 -21.62 -12.83 -6.55
CA GLU A 37 -22.07 -14.06 -7.20
C GLU A 37 -21.04 -14.64 -8.17
N LYS A 38 -20.51 -15.82 -7.84
CA LYS A 38 -19.56 -16.54 -8.70
C LYS A 38 -20.18 -16.91 -10.05
N GLY A 39 -19.42 -16.74 -11.11
CA GLY A 39 -19.76 -17.25 -12.46
C GLY A 39 -20.57 -16.31 -13.33
N LYS A 40 -20.94 -15.11 -12.87
CA LYS A 40 -21.60 -14.11 -13.71
C LYS A 40 -20.59 -13.07 -14.21
N PRO A 41 -20.65 -12.67 -15.49
CA PRO A 41 -19.96 -11.49 -15.98
C PRO A 41 -20.42 -10.26 -15.20
N LEU A 42 -19.48 -9.43 -14.75
CA LEU A 42 -19.77 -8.19 -14.06
C LEU A 42 -19.59 -7.03 -15.03
N SER A 43 -20.59 -6.15 -15.11
CA SER A 43 -20.40 -4.82 -15.67
C SER A 43 -19.46 -3.99 -14.80
N ASP A 44 -18.83 -2.96 -15.37
CA ASP A 44 -18.01 -2.04 -14.55
C ASP A 44 -18.82 -1.37 -13.44
N GLU A 45 -20.11 -1.13 -13.68
CA GLU A 45 -21.01 -0.57 -12.69
C GLU A 45 -21.28 -1.54 -11.54
N ASP A 46 -21.45 -2.83 -11.82
CA ASP A 46 -21.60 -3.86 -10.79
C ASP A 46 -20.32 -4.04 -9.98
N ARG A 47 -19.15 -4.03 -10.63
CA ARG A 47 -17.85 -4.12 -9.97
C ARG A 47 -17.64 -3.00 -8.95
N VAL A 48 -18.08 -1.77 -9.27
CA VAL A 48 -18.00 -0.62 -8.34
C VAL A 48 -18.92 -0.79 -7.12
N LYS A 49 -20.00 -1.55 -7.24
CA LYS A 49 -20.96 -1.79 -6.15
C LYS A 49 -20.59 -2.97 -5.25
N MET A 50 -19.59 -3.76 -5.65
CA MET A 50 -19.26 -5.00 -4.92
C MET A 50 -18.21 -4.78 -3.85
N ASP A 51 -18.28 -5.57 -2.79
CA ASP A 51 -17.25 -5.64 -1.78
C ASP A 51 -15.96 -6.24 -2.37
N CYS A 52 -14.83 -5.65 -2.02
CA CYS A 52 -13.53 -6.01 -2.59
C CYS A 52 -12.44 -5.80 -1.54
N CYS A 53 -11.42 -6.64 -1.54
CA CYS A 53 -10.22 -6.40 -0.76
C CYS A 53 -9.40 -5.27 -1.39
N HIS A 54 -9.48 -4.08 -0.84
CA HIS A 54 -8.83 -2.88 -1.38
C HIS A 54 -7.31 -3.01 -1.46
N CYS A 55 -6.69 -3.60 -0.44
CA CYS A 55 -5.25 -3.75 -0.40
C CYS A 55 -4.72 -4.70 -1.49
N GLU A 56 -5.39 -5.86 -1.70
CA GLU A 56 -5.02 -6.78 -2.78
C GLU A 56 -5.25 -6.18 -4.16
N LEU A 57 -6.41 -5.54 -4.35
CA LEU A 57 -6.74 -4.86 -5.61
C LEU A 57 -5.71 -3.78 -5.96
N ALA A 58 -5.26 -3.03 -4.95
CA ALA A 58 -4.22 -2.03 -5.12
C ALA A 58 -2.86 -2.65 -5.47
N VAL A 59 -2.51 -3.79 -4.88
CA VAL A 59 -1.27 -4.51 -5.25
C VAL A 59 -1.33 -4.97 -6.71
N PHE A 60 -2.44 -5.54 -7.18
CA PHE A 60 -2.62 -5.87 -8.59
C PHE A 60 -2.45 -4.64 -9.48
N TYR A 61 -3.11 -3.53 -9.12
CA TYR A 61 -2.99 -2.27 -9.86
C TYR A 61 -1.54 -1.79 -9.95
N MET A 62 -0.83 -1.75 -8.81
CA MET A 62 0.56 -1.31 -8.76
C MET A 62 1.50 -2.21 -9.56
N VAL A 63 1.36 -3.53 -9.41
CA VAL A 63 2.19 -4.52 -10.11
C VAL A 63 2.00 -4.43 -11.61
N LEU A 64 0.76 -4.42 -12.09
CA LEU A 64 0.46 -4.33 -13.52
C LEU A 64 0.89 -2.99 -14.11
N SER A 65 0.69 -1.88 -13.37
CA SER A 65 1.19 -0.56 -13.79
C SER A 65 2.72 -0.51 -13.87
N ALA A 66 3.42 -1.15 -12.93
CA ALA A 66 4.88 -1.26 -12.95
C ALA A 66 5.39 -2.07 -14.15
N CYS A 67 4.61 -3.08 -14.58
CA CYS A 67 4.87 -3.86 -15.79
C CYS A 67 4.48 -3.13 -17.09
N GLY A 68 3.99 -1.89 -17.03
CA GLY A 68 3.67 -1.08 -18.20
C GLY A 68 2.23 -1.15 -18.68
N CYS A 69 1.34 -1.88 -17.99
CA CYS A 69 -0.08 -1.90 -18.31
C CYS A 69 -0.73 -0.53 -18.09
N ASP A 70 -1.58 -0.10 -19.00
CA ASP A 70 -2.43 1.08 -18.83
C ASP A 70 -3.70 0.70 -18.04
N MET A 71 -3.60 0.77 -16.72
CA MET A 71 -4.70 0.39 -15.85
C MET A 71 -5.91 1.32 -15.94
N ASP A 72 -5.75 2.54 -16.47
CA ASP A 72 -6.89 3.43 -16.73
C ASP A 72 -7.70 2.96 -17.96
N ALA A 73 -7.04 2.35 -18.95
CA ALA A 73 -7.68 1.77 -20.11
C ALA A 73 -8.21 0.34 -19.85
N GLU A 74 -7.39 -0.49 -19.19
CA GLU A 74 -7.70 -1.91 -19.02
C GLU A 74 -8.73 -2.18 -17.90
N THR A 75 -8.66 -1.41 -16.81
CA THR A 75 -9.50 -1.61 -15.62
C THR A 75 -9.96 -0.29 -15.00
N PRO A 76 -10.70 0.56 -15.74
CA PRO A 76 -11.11 1.90 -15.28
C PRO A 76 -11.98 1.86 -14.01
N TRP A 77 -12.60 0.73 -13.73
CA TRP A 77 -13.42 0.51 -12.55
C TRP A 77 -12.64 0.51 -11.24
N ILE A 78 -11.35 0.09 -11.24
CA ILE A 78 -10.55 -0.02 -10.01
C ILE A 78 -10.37 1.34 -9.34
N ARG A 79 -9.97 2.34 -10.12
CA ARG A 79 -9.80 3.71 -9.62
C ARG A 79 -11.10 4.27 -9.07
N ARG A 80 -12.21 4.10 -9.81
CA ARG A 80 -13.54 4.51 -9.39
C ARG A 80 -13.97 3.80 -8.11
N TRP A 81 -13.63 2.50 -7.96
CA TRP A 81 -13.85 1.72 -6.74
C TRP A 81 -13.20 2.37 -5.52
N PHE A 82 -11.91 2.71 -5.57
CA PHE A 82 -11.22 3.36 -4.46
C PHE A 82 -11.87 4.69 -4.07
N LEU A 83 -12.19 5.54 -5.04
CA LEU A 83 -12.82 6.82 -4.79
C LEU A 83 -14.21 6.67 -4.14
N THR A 84 -15.01 5.71 -4.60
CA THR A 84 -16.36 5.47 -4.11
C THR A 84 -16.38 4.93 -2.68
N HIS A 85 -15.37 4.12 -2.32
CA HIS A 85 -15.32 3.44 -1.02
C HIS A 85 -14.46 4.16 0.03
N GLN A 86 -14.01 5.38 -0.23
CA GLN A 86 -13.36 6.15 0.82
C GLN A 86 -14.35 6.49 1.94
N LEU A 87 -14.01 6.12 3.15
CA LEU A 87 -14.81 6.39 4.34
C LEU A 87 -14.68 7.84 4.81
N PRO A 88 -15.62 8.37 5.62
CA PRO A 88 -15.62 9.77 6.05
C PRO A 88 -14.40 10.21 6.84
N ASP A 89 -13.69 9.28 7.48
CA ASP A 89 -12.43 9.54 8.19
C ASP A 89 -11.22 9.68 7.25
N GLY A 90 -11.41 9.42 5.96
CA GLY A 90 -10.41 9.60 4.90
C GLY A 90 -9.69 8.32 4.48
N GLY A 91 -9.94 7.18 5.12
CA GLY A 91 -9.33 5.91 4.74
C GLY A 91 -10.31 4.93 4.06
N LEU A 92 -9.91 3.67 4.00
CA LEU A 92 -10.69 2.54 3.50
C LEU A 92 -10.64 1.38 4.49
N ASN A 93 -11.51 0.39 4.30
CA ASN A 93 -11.48 -0.85 5.06
C ASN A 93 -11.83 -2.04 4.16
N CYS A 94 -11.12 -3.16 4.31
CA CYS A 94 -11.44 -4.39 3.58
C CYS A 94 -12.57 -5.21 4.23
N SER A 95 -13.03 -4.83 5.43
CA SER A 95 -14.21 -5.45 6.06
C SER A 95 -15.49 -4.75 5.60
N PRO A 96 -16.47 -5.48 5.00
CA PRO A 96 -17.77 -4.92 4.60
C PRO A 96 -18.54 -4.27 5.75
N GLU A 97 -18.35 -4.75 6.98
CA GLU A 97 -19.03 -4.21 8.17
C GLU A 97 -18.66 -2.73 8.44
N ALA A 98 -17.49 -2.31 8.01
CA ALA A 98 -17.08 -0.90 8.13
C ALA A 98 -18.00 0.02 7.33
N TYR A 99 -18.58 -0.45 6.24
CA TYR A 99 -19.46 0.33 5.37
C TYR A 99 -20.92 0.34 5.85
N GLY A 100 -21.33 -0.69 6.59
CA GLY A 100 -22.66 -0.81 7.17
C GLY A 100 -22.84 -0.18 8.56
N GLY A 101 -21.75 -0.07 9.34
CA GLY A 101 -21.88 0.27 10.78
C GLY A 101 -20.76 1.17 11.31
N SER A 102 -19.58 0.63 11.58
CA SER A 102 -18.54 1.32 12.34
C SER A 102 -17.95 2.54 11.62
N ARG A 103 -17.98 2.57 10.30
CA ARG A 103 -17.40 3.61 9.42
C ARG A 103 -15.93 3.95 9.74
N LYS A 104 -15.21 2.97 10.28
CA LYS A 104 -13.79 3.11 10.65
C LYS A 104 -12.91 2.50 9.59
N SER A 105 -11.91 3.25 9.18
CA SER A 105 -10.88 2.80 8.25
C SER A 105 -9.84 1.91 8.92
N SER A 106 -9.11 1.16 8.11
CA SER A 106 -7.91 0.41 8.47
C SER A 106 -6.71 1.00 7.73
N VAL A 107 -5.61 1.22 8.42
CA VAL A 107 -4.37 1.75 7.80
C VAL A 107 -3.87 0.80 6.72
N VAL A 108 -3.89 -0.52 6.98
CA VAL A 108 -3.47 -1.55 6.02
C VAL A 108 -4.34 -1.55 4.76
N SER A 109 -5.65 -1.35 4.90
CA SER A 109 -6.57 -1.29 3.76
C SER A 109 -6.48 0.05 3.00
N THR A 110 -6.01 1.10 3.67
CA THR A 110 -6.00 2.47 3.14
C THR A 110 -4.76 2.78 2.32
N LEU A 111 -3.57 2.40 2.83
CA LEU A 111 -2.32 2.84 2.22
C LEU A 111 -2.09 2.30 0.80
N PRO A 112 -2.29 1.01 0.48
CA PRO A 112 -2.04 0.51 -0.87
C PRO A 112 -2.85 1.20 -1.98
N PRO A 113 -4.18 1.48 -1.84
CA PRO A 113 -4.94 2.28 -2.81
C PRO A 113 -4.41 3.70 -2.99
N LEU A 114 -3.98 4.33 -1.90
CA LEU A 114 -3.36 5.67 -1.96
C LEU A 114 -2.05 5.64 -2.75
N GLU A 115 -1.18 4.67 -2.50
CA GLU A 115 0.06 4.47 -3.25
C GLU A 115 -0.20 4.18 -4.72
N ALA A 116 -1.18 3.32 -5.02
CA ALA A 116 -1.56 2.97 -6.39
C ALA A 116 -1.92 4.22 -7.19
N LEU A 117 -2.78 5.07 -6.66
CA LEU A 117 -3.16 6.30 -7.35
C LEU A 117 -2.02 7.31 -7.39
N LEU A 118 -1.35 7.55 -6.27
CA LEU A 118 -0.29 8.55 -6.18
C LEU A 118 0.87 8.27 -7.13
N ARG A 119 1.36 7.03 -7.14
CA ARG A 119 2.60 6.67 -7.84
C ARG A 119 2.39 6.35 -9.32
N PHE A 120 1.23 5.80 -9.70
CA PHE A 120 0.99 5.26 -11.03
C PHE A 120 0.04 6.08 -11.91
N THR A 121 -0.53 7.19 -11.41
CA THR A 121 -1.25 8.13 -12.25
C THR A 121 -0.27 8.95 -13.07
N ARG A 122 -0.29 8.78 -14.40
CA ARG A 122 0.64 9.46 -15.33
C ARG A 122 0.11 10.80 -15.83
N ARG A 123 -1.18 11.05 -15.68
CA ARG A 123 -1.86 12.30 -16.03
C ARG A 123 -2.08 13.20 -14.81
N GLU A 124 -2.60 14.39 -15.03
CA GLU A 124 -3.08 15.24 -13.94
C GLU A 124 -4.19 14.55 -13.15
N PHE A 125 -4.15 14.71 -11.83
CA PHE A 125 -5.21 14.23 -10.95
C PHE A 125 -6.50 15.04 -11.15
N THR A 126 -7.63 14.34 -11.22
CA THR A 126 -8.95 14.97 -11.13
C THR A 126 -9.17 15.57 -9.74
N VAL A 127 -10.19 16.42 -9.60
CA VAL A 127 -10.57 17.01 -8.31
C VAL A 127 -10.88 15.92 -7.27
N GLN A 128 -11.57 14.86 -7.69
CA GLN A 128 -11.93 13.73 -6.81
C GLN A 128 -10.69 12.93 -6.38
N GLU A 129 -9.76 12.68 -7.28
CA GLU A 129 -8.50 11.98 -6.95
C GLU A 129 -7.62 12.81 -6.02
N LYS A 130 -7.56 14.13 -6.22
CA LYS A 130 -6.89 15.05 -5.29
C LYS A 130 -7.49 14.94 -3.90
N ALA A 131 -8.81 15.04 -3.80
CA ALA A 131 -9.53 14.93 -2.52
C ALA A 131 -9.28 13.55 -1.85
N PHE A 132 -9.31 12.46 -2.62
CA PHE A 132 -9.02 11.11 -2.13
C PHE A 132 -7.63 11.01 -1.51
N LEU A 133 -6.61 11.48 -2.22
CA LEU A 133 -5.22 11.46 -1.76
C LEU A 133 -5.01 12.34 -0.52
N ASP A 134 -5.60 13.55 -0.52
CA ASP A 134 -5.46 14.51 0.58
C ASP A 134 -6.20 14.02 1.84
N ASN A 135 -7.39 13.43 1.70
CA ASN A 135 -8.11 12.81 2.80
C ASN A 135 -7.35 11.61 3.40
N GLY A 136 -6.77 10.77 2.53
CA GLY A 136 -5.97 9.64 2.97
C GLY A 136 -4.69 10.05 3.69
N ALA A 137 -4.00 11.08 3.20
CA ALA A 137 -2.83 11.64 3.88
C ALA A 137 -3.21 12.21 5.25
N ARG A 138 -4.33 12.97 5.34
CA ARG A 138 -4.84 13.48 6.61
C ARG A 138 -5.16 12.34 7.59
N TYR A 139 -5.78 11.24 7.13
CA TYR A 139 -6.05 10.06 7.94
C TYR A 139 -4.76 9.49 8.56
N LEU A 140 -3.69 9.32 7.78
CA LEU A 140 -2.40 8.84 8.28
C LEU A 140 -1.74 9.82 9.27
N ILE A 141 -1.83 11.12 9.01
CA ILE A 141 -1.30 12.19 9.88
C ILE A 141 -2.03 12.20 11.23
N GLU A 142 -3.37 12.15 11.22
CA GLU A 142 -4.20 12.12 12.44
C GLU A 142 -3.95 10.89 13.30
N HIS A 143 -3.57 9.77 12.68
CA HIS A 143 -3.14 8.54 13.33
C HIS A 143 -1.64 8.54 13.67
N ARG A 144 -0.91 9.63 13.43
CA ARG A 144 0.54 9.72 13.67
C ARG A 144 1.25 8.47 13.14
N LEU A 145 0.84 8.01 11.96
CA LEU A 145 1.28 6.79 11.27
C LEU A 145 0.83 5.47 11.93
N CYS A 146 0.86 5.34 13.24
CA CYS A 146 0.59 4.06 13.92
C CYS A 146 -0.18 4.19 15.24
N ARG A 147 -0.71 5.35 15.55
CA ARG A 147 -1.40 5.60 16.82
C ARG A 147 -2.91 5.55 16.69
N VAL A 148 -3.57 5.17 17.77
CA VAL A 148 -5.01 5.38 17.89
C VAL A 148 -5.28 6.89 17.90
N LYS A 149 -6.20 7.36 17.04
CA LYS A 149 -6.51 8.78 16.91
C LYS A 149 -6.82 9.41 18.29
N GLY A 150 -6.09 10.47 18.63
CA GLY A 150 -6.24 11.17 19.90
C GLY A 150 -5.68 10.45 21.13
N ARG A 151 -4.89 9.39 20.96
CA ARG A 151 -4.25 8.64 22.01
C ARG A 151 -2.79 8.36 21.68
N ASP A 152 -1.99 7.98 22.69
CA ASP A 152 -0.61 7.55 22.49
C ASP A 152 -0.46 6.02 22.29
N ASP A 153 -1.58 5.28 22.38
CA ASP A 153 -1.58 3.84 22.16
C ASP A 153 -1.22 3.50 20.70
N VAL A 154 -0.30 2.58 20.51
CA VAL A 154 0.05 2.05 19.18
C VAL A 154 -1.05 1.06 18.75
N ILE A 155 -1.52 1.18 17.50
CA ILE A 155 -2.56 0.30 16.94
C ILE A 155 -2.05 -1.14 16.84
N ASP A 156 -0.83 -1.31 16.33
CA ASP A 156 -0.18 -2.62 16.18
C ASP A 156 1.31 -2.47 16.52
N PRO A 157 1.81 -3.20 17.53
CA PRO A 157 3.20 -3.12 17.97
C PRO A 157 4.22 -3.62 16.93
N GLU A 158 3.77 -4.29 15.88
CA GLU A 158 4.64 -4.73 14.79
C GLU A 158 4.91 -3.64 13.75
N TRP A 159 4.06 -2.62 13.65
CA TRP A 159 4.22 -1.56 12.63
C TRP A 159 5.48 -0.71 12.73
N PRO A 160 6.10 -0.49 13.90
CA PRO A 160 7.43 0.12 13.98
C PRO A 160 8.57 -0.74 13.40
N LYS A 161 8.34 -2.02 13.11
CA LYS A 161 9.35 -2.91 12.53
C LYS A 161 9.30 -2.81 11.00
N PRO A 162 10.40 -2.42 10.32
CA PRO A 162 10.42 -2.36 8.87
C PRO A 162 10.17 -3.73 8.24
N ILE A 163 9.22 -3.80 7.32
CA ILE A 163 8.82 -5.04 6.65
C ILE A 163 9.45 -5.10 5.25
N PHE A 164 10.03 -6.23 4.88
CA PHE A 164 10.42 -6.48 3.51
C PHE A 164 10.46 -7.98 3.18
N PRO A 165 9.81 -8.42 2.06
CA PRO A 165 8.90 -7.64 1.22
C PRO A 165 7.57 -7.34 1.93
N ARG A 166 6.89 -6.28 1.51
CA ARG A 166 5.65 -5.80 2.16
C ARG A 166 4.38 -6.37 1.57
N PHE A 167 4.37 -6.56 0.25
CA PHE A 167 3.14 -6.85 -0.49
C PHE A 167 2.06 -5.80 -0.22
N PHE A 168 1.06 -6.10 0.61
CA PHE A 168 0.03 -5.17 1.05
C PHE A 168 0.22 -4.67 2.49
N GLU A 169 1.10 -5.31 3.27
CA GLU A 169 1.28 -5.03 4.69
C GLU A 169 1.85 -3.63 4.97
N TYR A 170 1.53 -3.15 6.14
CA TYR A 170 1.91 -1.82 6.61
C TYR A 170 3.08 -1.86 7.59
N ASP A 171 4.00 -0.92 7.42
CA ASP A 171 4.94 -0.46 8.45
C ASP A 171 5.04 1.08 8.43
N VAL A 172 5.60 1.63 9.52
CA VAL A 172 5.73 3.09 9.69
C VAL A 172 6.60 3.71 8.60
N LEU A 173 7.65 3.03 8.14
CA LEU A 173 8.51 3.54 7.06
C LEU A 173 7.73 3.67 5.74
N ARG A 174 6.88 2.70 5.42
CA ARG A 174 6.01 2.76 4.24
C ARG A 174 5.05 3.94 4.33
N GLY A 175 4.43 4.15 5.50
CA GLY A 175 3.55 5.29 5.73
C GLY A 175 4.24 6.64 5.57
N MET A 176 5.45 6.80 6.13
CA MET A 176 6.27 8.01 5.95
C MET A 176 6.66 8.23 4.49
N SER A 177 7.10 7.16 3.79
CA SER A 177 7.47 7.21 2.36
C SER A 177 6.30 7.68 1.50
N TYR A 178 5.07 7.24 1.82
CA TYR A 178 3.87 7.73 1.17
C TYR A 178 3.65 9.22 1.44
N LEU A 179 3.72 9.67 2.71
CA LEU A 179 3.47 11.07 3.05
C LEU A 179 4.48 12.02 2.39
N VAL A 180 5.75 11.64 2.32
CA VAL A 180 6.78 12.42 1.61
C VAL A 180 6.45 12.51 0.12
N ALA A 181 6.14 11.39 -0.53
CA ALA A 181 5.77 11.38 -1.96
C ALA A 181 4.48 12.16 -2.24
N TRP A 182 3.50 12.09 -1.32
CA TRP A 182 2.27 12.88 -1.41
C TRP A 182 2.55 14.38 -1.28
N ALA A 183 3.38 14.77 -0.31
CA ALA A 183 3.76 16.17 -0.10
C ALA A 183 4.42 16.75 -1.34
N GLU A 184 5.39 16.07 -1.93
CA GLU A 184 6.06 16.47 -3.16
C GLU A 184 5.08 16.63 -4.32
N ARG A 185 4.26 15.60 -4.57
CA ARG A 185 3.39 15.55 -5.75
C ARG A 185 2.16 16.44 -5.64
N ARG A 186 1.67 16.68 -4.42
CA ARG A 186 0.52 17.51 -4.12
C ARG A 186 0.90 18.94 -3.70
N GLN A 187 2.19 19.20 -3.49
CA GLN A 187 2.70 20.48 -2.97
C GLN A 187 1.98 20.88 -1.68
N GLN A 188 1.90 19.91 -0.76
CA GLN A 188 1.26 20.07 0.54
C GLN A 188 2.27 19.81 1.66
N PRO A 189 2.21 20.51 2.78
CA PRO A 189 3.12 20.25 3.90
C PRO A 189 2.74 18.96 4.64
N VAL A 190 3.74 18.21 5.08
CA VAL A 190 3.58 17.19 6.11
C VAL A 190 4.07 17.77 7.44
N PRO A 191 3.30 17.62 8.54
CA PRO A 191 3.78 18.05 9.85
C PRO A 191 5.09 17.34 10.20
N ARG A 192 6.15 18.12 10.45
CA ARG A 192 7.49 17.62 10.72
C ARG A 192 7.53 16.65 11.89
N GLU A 193 6.74 16.92 12.94
CA GLU A 193 6.63 16.10 14.14
C GLU A 193 6.15 14.68 13.85
N VAL A 194 5.30 14.47 12.85
CA VAL A 194 4.80 13.14 12.44
C VAL A 194 5.94 12.31 11.85
N LEU A 195 6.74 12.90 10.95
CA LEU A 195 7.89 12.22 10.36
C LEU A 195 9.00 11.98 11.39
N GLN A 196 9.26 12.95 12.26
CA GLN A 196 10.25 12.79 13.34
C GLN A 196 9.86 11.70 14.32
N GLU A 197 8.58 11.57 14.67
CA GLU A 197 8.11 10.48 15.50
C GLU A 197 8.30 9.14 14.81
N GLY A 198 7.93 9.04 13.53
CA GLY A 198 8.17 7.84 12.73
C GLY A 198 9.64 7.44 12.69
N LEU A 199 10.56 8.39 12.49
CA LEU A 199 12.00 8.11 12.50
C LEU A 199 12.48 7.59 13.89
N ARG A 200 12.00 8.17 14.99
CA ARG A 200 12.32 7.66 16.34
C ARG A 200 11.85 6.22 16.55
N LEU A 201 10.70 5.85 16.03
CA LEU A 201 10.19 4.48 16.11
C LEU A 201 11.07 3.47 15.35
N LEU A 202 11.81 3.94 14.33
CA LEU A 202 12.69 3.09 13.52
C LEU A 202 14.13 3.00 14.08
N GLU A 203 14.51 3.79 15.10
CA GLU A 203 15.91 3.89 15.56
C GLU A 203 16.53 2.52 15.89
N GLY A 204 15.76 1.62 16.52
CA GLY A 204 16.22 0.27 16.86
C GLY A 204 16.53 -0.63 15.62
N TRP A 205 16.10 -0.23 14.44
CA TRP A 205 16.28 -0.96 13.19
C TRP A 205 17.33 -0.33 12.27
N ILE A 206 17.92 0.80 12.69
CA ILE A 206 18.96 1.50 11.96
C ILE A 206 20.32 1.14 12.54
N HIS A 207 21.21 0.62 11.70
CA HIS A 207 22.59 0.30 12.06
C HIS A 207 23.55 0.88 11.02
N ASP A 208 24.49 1.68 11.45
CA ASP A 208 25.47 2.36 10.57
C ASP A 208 24.79 3.08 9.40
N GLY A 209 23.63 3.72 9.66
CA GLY A 209 22.82 4.40 8.66
C GLY A 209 22.04 3.49 7.72
N GLN A 210 22.12 2.17 7.89
CA GLN A 210 21.43 1.16 7.08
C GLN A 210 20.19 0.64 7.80
N VAL A 211 19.13 0.27 7.05
CA VAL A 211 17.89 -0.27 7.60
C VAL A 211 17.89 -1.78 7.57
N ARG A 212 17.58 -2.40 8.71
CA ARG A 212 17.41 -3.85 8.83
C ARG A 212 15.95 -4.24 8.65
N ILE A 213 15.73 -5.44 8.11
CA ILE A 213 14.41 -6.06 8.07
C ILE A 213 13.98 -6.39 9.49
N GLY A 214 12.89 -5.83 9.95
CA GLY A 214 12.34 -6.03 11.30
C GLY A 214 11.37 -7.20 11.38
N THR A 215 10.62 -7.46 10.30
CA THR A 215 9.71 -8.59 10.18
C THR A 215 9.48 -8.95 8.72
N GLN A 216 8.91 -10.13 8.49
CA GLN A 216 8.52 -10.62 7.15
C GLN A 216 7.04 -10.98 7.13
N VAL A 217 6.41 -10.83 5.97
CA VAL A 217 4.98 -11.13 5.79
C VAL A 217 4.74 -12.64 5.75
N PHE A 218 5.54 -13.37 4.99
CA PHE A 218 5.40 -14.80 4.76
C PHE A 218 6.63 -15.58 5.25
N GLY A 219 6.43 -16.86 5.56
CA GLY A 219 7.44 -17.80 6.00
C GLY A 219 7.16 -18.34 7.41
N GLU A 220 7.99 -19.26 7.90
CA GLU A 220 7.83 -19.92 9.22
C GLU A 220 7.79 -18.93 10.41
N ARG A 221 8.38 -17.76 10.26
CA ARG A 221 8.41 -16.69 11.27
C ARG A 221 7.75 -15.41 10.79
N GLY A 222 7.01 -15.49 9.69
CA GLY A 222 6.28 -14.36 9.13
C GLY A 222 4.95 -14.13 9.86
N ARG A 223 4.29 -13.01 9.56
CA ARG A 223 2.92 -12.72 10.03
C ARG A 223 1.90 -13.77 9.56
N TRP A 224 2.16 -14.37 8.41
CA TRP A 224 1.32 -15.41 7.82
C TRP A 224 2.17 -16.67 7.62
N GLU A 225 1.76 -17.77 8.25
CA GLU A 225 2.35 -19.07 7.95
C GLU A 225 2.08 -19.42 6.49
N SER A 226 3.13 -19.62 5.73
CA SER A 226 3.03 -20.06 4.34
C SER A 226 4.30 -20.80 3.96
N ASP A 227 4.20 -21.63 2.93
CA ASP A 227 5.37 -22.22 2.32
C ASP A 227 6.31 -21.12 1.82
N THR A 228 7.61 -21.29 2.07
CA THR A 228 8.64 -20.44 1.50
C THR A 228 8.78 -20.70 0.01
N PHE A 229 9.23 -19.71 -0.73
CA PHE A 229 9.59 -19.86 -2.14
C PHE A 229 11.02 -19.31 -2.37
N PRO A 230 11.80 -19.90 -3.30
CA PRO A 230 13.24 -19.61 -3.41
C PRO A 230 13.60 -18.15 -3.59
N LEU A 231 12.73 -17.36 -4.25
CA LEU A 231 12.99 -15.93 -4.44
C LEU A 231 12.86 -15.15 -3.12
N LEU A 232 12.01 -15.59 -2.18
CA LEU A 232 11.89 -14.98 -0.86
C LEU A 232 13.16 -15.17 -0.04
N ASP A 233 13.81 -16.33 -0.16
CA ASP A 233 15.07 -16.62 0.53
C ASP A 233 16.20 -15.67 0.10
N LEU A 234 16.16 -15.19 -1.14
CA LEU A 234 17.16 -14.23 -1.68
C LEU A 234 17.01 -12.82 -1.15
N VAL A 235 15.86 -12.49 -0.58
CA VAL A 235 15.58 -11.13 -0.06
C VAL A 235 16.31 -10.85 1.26
N GLY A 236 16.68 -11.89 1.97
CA GLY A 236 17.27 -11.83 3.30
C GLY A 236 16.24 -12.08 4.40
N SER A 237 16.73 -12.51 5.55
CA SER A 237 15.93 -12.80 6.74
C SER A 237 15.81 -11.58 7.66
N VAL A 238 14.95 -11.69 8.66
CA VAL A 238 14.85 -10.69 9.76
C VAL A 238 16.23 -10.41 10.35
N GLY A 239 16.56 -9.14 10.52
CA GLY A 239 17.86 -8.65 11.00
C GLY A 239 18.87 -8.33 9.90
N THR A 240 18.67 -8.76 8.64
CA THR A 240 19.56 -8.42 7.54
C THR A 240 19.33 -6.99 7.03
N ILE A 241 20.37 -6.37 6.50
CA ILE A 241 20.29 -5.04 5.88
C ILE A 241 19.51 -5.13 4.56
N SER A 242 18.56 -4.22 4.37
CA SER A 242 17.79 -4.11 3.12
C SER A 242 18.10 -2.82 2.38
N PRO A 243 18.75 -2.89 1.21
CA PRO A 243 18.97 -1.71 0.38
C PRO A 243 17.66 -1.08 -0.14
N HIS A 244 16.57 -1.84 -0.18
CA HIS A 244 15.25 -1.33 -0.58
C HIS A 244 14.66 -0.44 0.51
N LEU A 245 14.66 -0.90 1.75
CA LEU A 245 14.22 -0.11 2.91
C LEU A 245 15.11 1.11 3.13
N TYR A 246 16.41 0.97 2.92
CA TYR A 246 17.34 2.09 3.05
C TYR A 246 17.02 3.23 2.08
N ARG A 247 16.71 2.93 0.81
CA ARG A 247 16.36 3.97 -0.17
C ARG A 247 15.13 4.78 0.24
N GLU A 248 14.14 4.13 0.83
CA GLU A 248 12.96 4.82 1.35
C GLU A 248 13.28 5.64 2.59
N TYR A 249 14.03 5.06 3.52
CA TYR A 249 14.48 5.75 4.73
C TYR A 249 15.29 7.00 4.42
N ALA A 250 16.24 6.91 3.47
CA ALA A 250 17.06 8.05 3.06
C ALA A 250 16.19 9.22 2.55
N LYS A 251 15.20 8.95 1.71
CA LYS A 251 14.26 9.98 1.23
C LYS A 251 13.48 10.64 2.36
N VAL A 252 12.99 9.84 3.32
CA VAL A 252 12.24 10.36 4.47
C VAL A 252 13.13 11.22 5.35
N ARG A 253 14.34 10.76 5.66
CA ARG A 253 15.33 11.52 6.44
C ARG A 253 15.64 12.86 5.77
N ASP A 254 15.99 12.83 4.49
CA ASP A 254 16.34 14.02 3.71
C ASP A 254 15.18 15.03 3.66
N ALA A 255 13.92 14.54 3.58
CA ALA A 255 12.73 15.40 3.66
C ALA A 255 12.56 16.07 5.04
N VAL A 256 12.90 15.37 6.13
CA VAL A 256 12.87 15.93 7.49
C VAL A 256 13.99 16.94 7.71
N GLU A 257 15.17 16.72 7.12
CA GLU A 257 16.30 17.64 7.20
C GLU A 257 16.06 18.94 6.41
N ALA A 258 15.30 18.85 5.31
CA ALA A 258 14.99 19.99 4.45
C ALA A 258 13.80 20.85 4.92
N SER A 259 12.98 20.35 5.86
CA SER A 259 11.80 21.01 6.43
C SER A 259 12.14 21.70 7.75
#